data_e150ad71b0e8ca9e9b55924f9d53b906
#
_entry.id   e150ad71b0e8ca9e9b55924f9d53b906
#
_cell.length_a   1.000
_cell.length_b   1.000
_cell.length_c   1.000
_cell.angle_alpha   90.00
_cell.angle_beta   90.00
_cell.angle_gamma   90.00
#
_symmetry.space_group_name_H-M   'P 1'
#
loop_
_entity.id
_entity.type
_entity.pdbx_description
1 polymer ?
#
loop_
_entity_poly.entity_id
_entity_poly.type
_entity_poly.pdbx_seq_one_letter_code
_entity_poly.pdbx_strand_id
1 'polypeptide(L)'
;DDFNAINALNEYGFLFSDDSAKWTSEDAYRLYQTLKKLNFRKYSEGDSVKVKAKWLLTEKFIDRDIDFSTVNGIDIITISRAAFTYATPQVVTVDGVKGKFFSKRLYTALVYYYSDKGINKGRIAEIAKSRYGFEFLAPSAFLKTLMNETETNFQEFTSDEKIVILSMFEEFPDAMQRQGELKYMVRRVNGQPHPIYTTAPAIAWVGNNNIEWMESAFSSQDITYMQRLVLHEKAHFLWEYIFDKSTQDDWATLGGWFKDPTSGSGWSTTNTTEFVSAYAHLKNPNEDMAESIAFYITNPEALRSRSLRKFEFIRDRIMKGTRYISVIRPDLTFQVYNLFPDYNYPGKIKRTKLEVIGEANEDKKVVFEVELTIMNKAFDGADWASCRFTSSIGTIKDMGLRPVNAEKSILRGEMSLSKFAKSGYWIIPQMTIGDVNGNMRLENNSTY
;
A
#
# COMPACT_ATOMS: atom_id res chain seq x y z
N ASP A 1 27.11 -30.81 -11.40
CA ASP A 1 27.79 -29.52 -11.64
C ASP A 1 27.19 -28.51 -10.71
N ASP A 2 27.97 -28.05 -9.73
CA ASP A 2 27.51 -27.00 -8.80
C ASP A 2 27.32 -25.72 -9.60
N PHE A 3 26.09 -25.16 -9.53
CA PHE A 3 25.76 -23.93 -10.20
C PHE A 3 26.60 -22.77 -9.64
N ASN A 4 27.38 -22.12 -10.49
CA ASN A 4 28.20 -20.98 -10.12
C ASN A 4 27.51 -19.66 -10.55
N ALA A 5 26.92 -18.98 -9.60
CA ALA A 5 26.19 -17.74 -9.84
C ALA A 5 27.08 -16.62 -10.39
N ILE A 6 28.35 -16.54 -9.96
CA ILE A 6 29.30 -15.53 -10.43
C ILE A 6 29.56 -15.74 -11.93
N ASN A 7 29.81 -16.95 -12.34
CA ASN A 7 30.05 -17.28 -13.76
C ASN A 7 28.76 -16.99 -14.58
N ALA A 8 27.60 -17.36 -14.06
CA ALA A 8 26.33 -17.08 -14.74
C ALA A 8 26.08 -15.56 -14.91
N LEU A 9 26.43 -14.73 -13.92
CA LEU A 9 26.30 -13.29 -14.00
C LEU A 9 27.30 -12.64 -14.95
N ASN A 10 28.51 -13.22 -15.12
CA ASN A 10 29.45 -12.75 -16.13
C ASN A 10 28.88 -12.83 -17.55
N GLU A 11 28.04 -13.84 -17.85
CA GLU A 11 27.33 -13.94 -19.13
C GLU A 11 26.33 -12.78 -19.36
N TYR A 12 25.95 -12.08 -18.32
CA TYR A 12 25.10 -10.88 -18.36
C TYR A 12 25.89 -9.57 -18.34
N GLY A 13 27.23 -9.65 -18.44
CA GLY A 13 28.09 -8.47 -18.47
C GLY A 13 28.44 -7.91 -17.09
N PHE A 14 28.25 -8.68 -16.01
CA PHE A 14 28.64 -8.28 -14.66
C PHE A 14 30.13 -8.52 -14.43
N LEU A 15 30.86 -7.47 -14.07
CA LEU A 15 32.25 -7.54 -13.66
C LEU A 15 32.30 -7.24 -12.16
N PHE A 16 32.42 -8.28 -11.34
CA PHE A 16 32.46 -8.13 -9.89
C PHE A 16 33.77 -7.52 -9.40
N SER A 17 33.66 -6.63 -8.45
CA SER A 17 34.78 -6.01 -7.74
C SER A 17 34.37 -5.72 -6.30
N ASP A 18 35.32 -5.88 -5.39
CA ASP A 18 35.13 -5.54 -3.98
C ASP A 18 35.39 -4.04 -3.77
N ASP A 19 34.59 -3.43 -2.88
CA ASP A 19 34.85 -2.11 -2.30
C ASP A 19 35.12 -2.31 -0.80
N SER A 20 34.29 -1.74 0.07
CA SER A 20 34.37 -1.97 1.53
C SER A 20 33.74 -3.31 1.96
N ALA A 21 33.02 -3.97 1.08
CA ALA A 21 32.48 -5.32 1.27
C ALA A 21 32.95 -6.25 0.16
N LYS A 22 33.07 -7.54 0.50
CA LYS A 22 33.43 -8.60 -0.45
C LYS A 22 32.20 -9.35 -0.94
N TRP A 23 32.14 -9.62 -2.23
CA TRP A 23 31.12 -10.46 -2.81
C TRP A 23 31.25 -11.90 -2.32
N THR A 24 30.11 -12.48 -1.90
CA THR A 24 30.02 -13.90 -1.58
C THR A 24 29.26 -14.64 -2.68
N SER A 25 29.40 -15.95 -2.73
CA SER A 25 28.61 -16.81 -3.65
C SER A 25 27.12 -16.68 -3.39
N GLU A 26 26.73 -16.45 -2.14
CA GLU A 26 25.34 -16.25 -1.78
C GLU A 26 24.79 -14.89 -2.27
N ASP A 27 25.56 -13.81 -2.16
CA ASP A 27 25.19 -12.50 -2.71
C ASP A 27 25.01 -12.61 -4.23
N ALA A 28 25.95 -13.25 -4.93
CA ALA A 28 25.87 -13.50 -6.36
C ALA A 28 24.65 -14.35 -6.74
N TYR A 29 24.34 -15.38 -5.96
CA TYR A 29 23.17 -16.22 -6.18
C TYR A 29 21.86 -15.43 -6.02
N ARG A 30 21.74 -14.61 -4.99
CA ARG A 30 20.58 -13.75 -4.76
C ARG A 30 20.40 -12.72 -5.88
N LEU A 31 21.49 -12.09 -6.30
CA LEU A 31 21.49 -11.18 -7.43
C LEU A 31 21.00 -11.87 -8.70
N TYR A 32 21.54 -13.05 -9.01
CA TYR A 32 21.15 -13.85 -10.17
C TYR A 32 19.65 -14.22 -10.14
N GLN A 33 19.13 -14.69 -9.00
CA GLN A 33 17.73 -15.05 -8.86
C GLN A 33 16.81 -13.82 -9.03
N THR A 34 17.21 -12.67 -8.51
CA THR A 34 16.45 -11.44 -8.67
C THR A 34 16.44 -10.95 -10.12
N LEU A 35 17.57 -11.01 -10.80
CA LEU A 35 17.69 -10.64 -12.22
C LEU A 35 16.88 -11.56 -13.13
N LYS A 36 16.81 -12.86 -12.82
CA LYS A 36 15.93 -13.78 -13.56
C LYS A 36 14.47 -13.36 -13.49
N LYS A 37 14.02 -12.86 -12.34
CA LYS A 37 12.65 -12.33 -12.15
C LYS A 37 12.41 -11.07 -12.98
N LEU A 38 13.43 -10.27 -13.24
CA LEU A 38 13.37 -9.07 -14.04
C LEU A 38 13.54 -9.30 -15.55
N ASN A 39 13.48 -10.55 -16.01
CA ASN A 39 13.70 -10.93 -17.43
C ASN A 39 15.00 -10.36 -18.01
N PHE A 40 16.08 -10.47 -17.27
CA PHE A 40 17.37 -9.95 -17.67
C PHE A 40 17.87 -10.69 -18.94
N ARG A 41 18.41 -9.94 -19.92
CA ARG A 41 18.97 -10.54 -21.14
C ARG A 41 20.47 -10.78 -20.98
N LYS A 42 20.96 -11.90 -21.53
CA LYS A 42 22.40 -12.17 -21.60
C LYS A 42 23.12 -11.09 -22.40
N TYR A 43 24.35 -10.78 -22.01
CA TYR A 43 25.24 -9.93 -22.77
C TYR A 43 25.62 -10.61 -24.09
N SER A 44 25.55 -9.88 -25.21
CA SER A 44 26.13 -10.29 -26.48
C SER A 44 27.05 -9.18 -27.01
N GLU A 45 28.25 -9.53 -27.42
CA GLU A 45 29.18 -8.60 -28.10
C GLU A 45 28.52 -8.06 -29.35
N GLY A 46 28.51 -6.71 -29.49
CA GLY A 46 27.86 -6.04 -30.61
C GLY A 46 26.46 -5.48 -30.33
N ASP A 47 25.89 -5.79 -29.16
CA ASP A 47 24.62 -5.23 -28.73
C ASP A 47 24.87 -3.84 -28.12
N SER A 48 24.51 -2.77 -28.83
CA SER A 48 24.75 -1.36 -28.41
C SER A 48 24.05 -0.98 -27.09
N VAL A 49 23.18 -1.85 -26.59
CA VAL A 49 22.35 -1.63 -25.40
C VAL A 49 22.92 -2.28 -24.15
N LYS A 50 23.97 -3.13 -24.28
CA LYS A 50 24.52 -3.91 -23.17
C LYS A 50 25.99 -3.65 -22.97
N VAL A 51 26.29 -2.77 -22.06
CA VAL A 51 27.66 -2.45 -21.63
C VAL A 51 28.03 -3.36 -20.46
N LYS A 52 29.24 -3.91 -20.48
CA LYS A 52 29.82 -4.53 -19.28
C LYS A 52 29.90 -3.47 -18.20
N ALA A 53 29.33 -3.75 -17.05
CA ALA A 53 29.33 -2.85 -15.90
C ALA A 53 30.16 -3.45 -14.76
N LYS A 54 30.91 -2.60 -14.09
CA LYS A 54 31.66 -2.98 -12.89
C LYS A 54 30.74 -2.87 -11.68
N TRP A 55 30.53 -3.98 -10.98
CA TRP A 55 29.67 -4.05 -9.80
C TRP A 55 30.50 -4.06 -8.52
N LEU A 56 30.34 -3.03 -7.71
CA LEU A 56 30.99 -2.86 -6.42
C LEU A 56 30.00 -3.14 -5.28
N LEU A 57 30.44 -3.89 -4.29
CA LEU A 57 29.69 -4.10 -3.06
C LEU A 57 30.29 -3.25 -1.93
N THR A 58 29.45 -2.46 -1.25
CA THR A 58 29.89 -1.55 -0.18
C THR A 58 29.12 -1.79 1.12
N GLU A 59 29.77 -1.60 2.28
CA GLU A 59 29.10 -1.53 3.59
C GLU A 59 28.49 -0.15 3.87
N LYS A 60 28.82 0.85 3.06
CA LYS A 60 28.32 2.21 3.25
C LYS A 60 26.83 2.27 2.95
N PHE A 61 26.16 3.16 3.67
CA PHE A 61 24.79 3.54 3.35
C PHE A 61 24.76 4.27 2.00
N ILE A 62 23.88 3.82 1.12
CA ILE A 62 23.58 4.48 -0.16
C ILE A 62 22.06 4.67 -0.19
N ASP A 63 21.62 5.85 -0.59
CA ASP A 63 20.19 6.08 -0.85
C ASP A 63 19.69 5.08 -1.89
N ARG A 64 18.54 4.46 -1.63
CA ARG A 64 17.96 3.40 -2.48
C ARG A 64 18.83 2.15 -2.67
N ASP A 65 19.85 1.98 -1.85
CA ASP A 65 20.79 0.85 -1.86
C ASP A 65 21.65 0.69 -3.12
N ILE A 66 21.61 1.63 -4.06
CA ILE A 66 22.33 1.55 -5.33
C ILE A 66 22.72 2.95 -5.84
N ASP A 67 23.91 3.06 -6.41
CA ASP A 67 24.42 4.26 -7.05
C ASP A 67 25.11 3.92 -8.38
N PHE A 68 25.15 4.87 -9.30
CA PHE A 68 25.67 4.69 -10.64
C PHE A 68 26.62 5.82 -11.00
N SER A 69 27.76 5.46 -11.61
CA SER A 69 28.69 6.41 -12.21
C SER A 69 29.27 5.81 -13.50
N THR A 70 29.84 6.64 -14.36
CA THR A 70 30.56 6.19 -15.53
C THR A 70 31.97 6.74 -15.46
N VAL A 71 32.98 5.87 -15.51
CA VAL A 71 34.39 6.24 -15.47
C VAL A 71 35.08 5.63 -16.67
N ASN A 72 35.67 6.48 -17.51
CA ASN A 72 36.37 6.08 -18.75
C ASN A 72 35.47 5.19 -19.68
N GLY A 73 34.20 5.51 -19.77
CA GLY A 73 33.24 4.77 -20.60
C GLY A 73 32.79 3.42 -20.03
N ILE A 74 33.18 3.08 -18.81
CA ILE A 74 32.74 1.88 -18.10
C ILE A 74 31.74 2.31 -17.03
N ASP A 75 30.57 1.71 -17.02
CA ASP A 75 29.60 1.94 -15.97
C ASP A 75 30.03 1.24 -14.68
N ILE A 76 29.97 1.98 -13.59
CA ILE A 76 30.23 1.50 -12.25
C ILE A 76 28.94 1.56 -11.47
N ILE A 77 28.50 0.40 -10.98
CA ILE A 77 27.31 0.23 -10.18
C ILE A 77 27.78 -0.13 -8.78
N THR A 78 27.49 0.73 -7.82
CA THR A 78 27.79 0.48 -6.41
C THR A 78 26.49 0.09 -5.70
N ILE A 79 26.46 -1.12 -5.14
CA ILE A 79 25.31 -1.62 -4.40
C ILE A 79 25.67 -1.77 -2.92
N SER A 80 24.77 -1.33 -2.05
CA SER A 80 24.94 -1.52 -0.61
C SER A 80 24.68 -2.96 -0.19
N ARG A 81 25.50 -3.50 0.71
CA ARG A 81 25.24 -4.79 1.35
C ARG A 81 23.84 -4.83 2.00
N ALA A 82 23.35 -3.69 2.46
CA ALA A 82 22.01 -3.57 3.01
C ALA A 82 20.92 -4.03 2.02
N ALA A 83 21.14 -3.96 0.70
CA ALA A 83 20.19 -4.46 -0.30
C ALA A 83 20.02 -5.99 -0.22
N PHE A 84 21.02 -6.72 0.24
CA PHE A 84 21.01 -8.16 0.40
C PHE A 84 20.49 -8.61 1.76
N THR A 85 20.30 -7.68 2.71
CA THR A 85 19.66 -7.98 3.98
C THR A 85 18.15 -8.06 3.80
N TYR A 86 17.52 -8.80 4.69
CA TYR A 86 16.07 -8.92 4.64
C TYR A 86 15.43 -7.62 5.10
N ALA A 87 14.93 -6.86 4.16
CA ALA A 87 13.92 -5.85 4.49
C ALA A 87 12.56 -6.55 4.51
N THR A 88 11.76 -6.18 5.46
CA THR A 88 10.36 -6.58 5.60
C THR A 88 9.53 -6.23 4.35
N PRO A 89 8.62 -7.09 3.90
CA PRO A 89 8.37 -8.45 4.34
C PRO A 89 9.26 -9.48 3.62
N GLN A 90 9.52 -10.60 4.30
CA GLN A 90 10.18 -11.76 3.70
C GLN A 90 9.16 -12.84 3.38
N VAL A 91 9.32 -13.49 2.24
CA VAL A 91 8.56 -14.69 1.91
C VAL A 91 9.28 -15.90 2.46
N VAL A 92 8.69 -16.56 3.43
CA VAL A 92 9.19 -17.82 3.98
C VAL A 92 8.11 -18.87 3.82
N THR A 93 8.45 -19.98 3.22
CA THR A 93 7.56 -21.14 3.16
C THR A 93 7.69 -21.97 4.43
N VAL A 94 6.59 -22.50 4.93
CA VAL A 94 6.52 -23.31 6.15
C VAL A 94 6.29 -24.77 5.77
N ASP A 95 6.72 -25.69 6.62
CA ASP A 95 6.55 -27.15 6.50
C ASP A 95 7.48 -27.81 5.47
N GLY A 96 8.77 -27.42 5.48
CA GLY A 96 9.82 -28.16 4.73
C GLY A 96 9.89 -27.83 3.24
N VAL A 97 9.00 -27.01 2.71
CA VAL A 97 9.12 -26.48 1.37
C VAL A 97 10.10 -25.31 1.41
N LYS A 98 11.21 -25.43 0.68
CA LYS A 98 12.21 -24.36 0.58
C LYS A 98 11.55 -23.09 0.04
N GLY A 99 11.41 -22.09 0.89
CA GLY A 99 10.90 -20.79 0.51
C GLY A 99 11.80 -20.13 -0.53
N LYS A 100 11.21 -19.43 -1.45
CA LYS A 100 11.96 -18.53 -2.32
C LYS A 100 12.48 -17.39 -1.45
N PHE A 101 13.79 -17.34 -1.31
CA PHE A 101 14.46 -16.30 -0.61
C PHE A 101 14.51 -15.06 -1.51
N PHE A 102 13.73 -14.04 -1.18
CA PHE A 102 13.61 -12.85 -1.98
C PHE A 102 13.88 -11.60 -1.13
N SER A 103 14.93 -10.85 -1.45
CA SER A 103 15.17 -9.56 -0.86
C SER A 103 14.44 -8.49 -1.67
N LYS A 104 13.39 -7.91 -1.10
CA LYS A 104 12.66 -6.81 -1.71
C LYS A 104 13.54 -5.58 -1.91
N ARG A 105 14.47 -5.29 -1.02
CA ARG A 105 15.42 -4.18 -1.17
C ARG A 105 16.29 -4.36 -2.40
N LEU A 106 16.81 -5.58 -2.62
CA LEU A 106 17.59 -5.90 -3.82
C LEU A 106 16.76 -5.75 -5.10
N TYR A 107 15.52 -6.27 -5.09
CA TYR A 107 14.59 -6.09 -6.21
C TYR A 107 14.34 -4.61 -6.49
N THR A 108 14.02 -3.83 -5.47
CA THR A 108 13.73 -2.38 -5.60
C THR A 108 14.97 -1.61 -6.12
N ALA A 109 16.17 -1.92 -5.62
CA ALA A 109 17.42 -1.34 -6.09
C ALA A 109 17.65 -1.63 -7.58
N LEU A 110 17.46 -2.88 -7.99
CA LEU A 110 17.62 -3.26 -9.40
C LEU A 110 16.55 -2.64 -10.32
N VAL A 111 15.30 -2.58 -9.89
CA VAL A 111 14.25 -1.89 -10.67
C VAL A 111 14.57 -0.41 -10.80
N TYR A 112 15.09 0.23 -9.74
CA TYR A 112 15.56 1.61 -9.80
C TYR A 112 16.73 1.79 -10.77
N TYR A 113 17.68 0.86 -10.82
CA TYR A 113 18.76 0.85 -11.80
C TYR A 113 18.24 0.78 -13.24
N TYR A 114 17.16 0.06 -13.50
CA TYR A 114 16.52 -0.03 -14.80
C TYR A 114 15.49 1.08 -15.07
N SER A 115 15.33 2.03 -14.15
CA SER A 115 14.53 3.23 -14.34
C SER A 115 15.26 4.29 -15.18
N ASP A 116 14.75 5.51 -15.16
CA ASP A 116 15.23 6.65 -15.99
C ASP A 116 16.71 6.98 -15.85
N LYS A 117 17.37 6.56 -14.77
CA LYS A 117 18.80 6.81 -14.53
C LYS A 117 19.71 5.69 -14.98
N GLY A 118 19.17 4.50 -15.25
CA GLY A 118 19.95 3.35 -15.70
C GLY A 118 20.11 3.31 -17.22
N ILE A 119 20.99 2.41 -17.67
CA ILE A 119 21.34 2.18 -19.08
C ILE A 119 20.11 1.75 -19.92
N ASN A 120 19.05 1.27 -19.30
CA ASN A 120 17.87 0.72 -19.98
C ASN A 120 16.59 1.54 -19.66
N LYS A 121 16.56 2.81 -20.09
CA LYS A 121 15.34 3.62 -20.04
C LYS A 121 14.17 2.87 -20.70
N GLY A 122 13.02 2.86 -20.06
CA GLY A 122 11.83 2.14 -20.53
C GLY A 122 11.71 0.68 -20.07
N ARG A 123 12.73 0.11 -19.41
CA ARG A 123 12.70 -1.27 -18.93
C ARG A 123 11.60 -1.54 -17.90
N ILE A 124 11.24 -0.54 -17.09
CA ILE A 124 10.11 -0.63 -16.13
C ILE A 124 8.80 -0.98 -16.86
N ALA A 125 8.50 -0.31 -17.96
CA ALA A 125 7.29 -0.60 -18.72
C ALA A 125 7.29 -2.03 -19.28
N GLU A 126 8.45 -2.51 -19.75
CA GLU A 126 8.60 -3.88 -20.24
C GLU A 126 8.42 -4.89 -19.11
N ILE A 127 8.96 -4.65 -17.92
CA ILE A 127 8.77 -5.50 -16.73
C ILE A 127 7.28 -5.53 -16.34
N ALA A 128 6.63 -4.38 -16.25
CA ALA A 128 5.21 -4.29 -15.92
C ALA A 128 4.36 -5.14 -16.87
N LYS A 129 4.58 -5.00 -18.16
CA LYS A 129 3.85 -5.72 -19.21
C LYS A 129 4.16 -7.21 -19.24
N SER A 130 5.45 -7.59 -19.27
CA SER A 130 5.86 -8.97 -19.46
C SER A 130 5.65 -9.82 -18.20
N ARG A 131 5.96 -9.26 -17.02
CA ARG A 131 5.89 -10.01 -15.77
C ARG A 131 4.51 -9.93 -15.12
N TYR A 132 3.93 -8.76 -15.02
CA TYR A 132 2.69 -8.53 -14.26
C TYR A 132 1.45 -8.37 -15.15
N GLY A 133 1.61 -8.14 -16.45
CA GLY A 133 0.52 -8.12 -17.42
C GLY A 133 -0.19 -6.78 -17.57
N PHE A 134 0.32 -5.69 -16.98
CA PHE A 134 -0.30 -4.36 -17.09
C PHE A 134 0.65 -3.31 -17.69
N GLU A 135 0.07 -2.19 -18.10
CA GLU A 135 0.78 -1.03 -18.63
C GLU A 135 0.51 0.20 -17.76
N PHE A 136 1.54 1.02 -17.55
CA PHE A 136 1.39 2.37 -17.00
C PHE A 136 0.97 3.29 -18.16
N LEU A 137 -0.23 3.85 -18.09
CA LEU A 137 -0.75 4.70 -19.17
C LEU A 137 -0.25 6.14 -19.00
N ALA A 138 0.19 6.71 -20.14
CA ALA A 138 0.37 8.14 -20.30
C ALA A 138 -0.91 8.80 -20.78
N PRO A 139 -1.10 10.13 -20.58
CA PRO A 139 -2.20 10.89 -21.16
C PRO A 139 -2.28 10.68 -22.69
N SER A 140 -3.45 10.28 -23.16
CA SER A 140 -3.67 9.92 -24.58
C SER A 140 -5.15 9.84 -24.92
N ALA A 141 -5.48 9.81 -26.20
CA ALA A 141 -6.84 9.60 -26.67
C ALA A 141 -7.43 8.26 -26.19
N PHE A 142 -6.58 7.23 -26.05
CA PHE A 142 -7.01 5.94 -25.47
C PHE A 142 -7.41 6.10 -24.02
N LEU A 143 -6.59 6.78 -23.20
CA LEU A 143 -6.88 7.00 -21.78
C LEU A 143 -8.16 7.83 -21.59
N LYS A 144 -8.35 8.88 -22.42
CA LYS A 144 -9.59 9.65 -22.46
C LYS A 144 -10.82 8.75 -22.67
N THR A 145 -10.73 7.82 -23.61
CA THR A 145 -11.84 6.89 -23.89
C THR A 145 -12.05 5.89 -22.74
N LEU A 146 -10.96 5.33 -22.20
CA LEU A 146 -11.01 4.35 -21.13
C LEU A 146 -11.67 4.92 -19.86
N MET A 147 -11.30 6.13 -19.48
CA MET A 147 -11.78 6.78 -18.25
C MET A 147 -13.02 7.63 -18.45
N ASN A 148 -13.43 7.86 -19.71
CA ASN A 148 -14.52 8.78 -20.09
C ASN A 148 -14.32 10.19 -19.50
N GLU A 149 -13.08 10.65 -19.47
CA GLU A 149 -12.66 11.97 -18.98
C GLU A 149 -11.62 12.58 -19.92
N THR A 150 -11.35 13.89 -19.79
CA THR A 150 -10.31 14.55 -20.58
C THR A 150 -8.92 14.07 -20.18
N GLU A 151 -8.01 13.92 -21.14
CA GLU A 151 -6.63 13.48 -20.89
C GLU A 151 -5.86 14.42 -19.95
N THR A 152 -6.27 15.70 -19.85
CA THR A 152 -5.66 16.69 -18.94
C THR A 152 -5.90 16.41 -17.45
N ASN A 153 -6.84 15.50 -17.12
CA ASN A 153 -7.06 15.03 -15.75
C ASN A 153 -6.01 14.01 -15.30
N PHE A 154 -5.15 13.56 -16.20
CA PHE A 154 -4.19 12.49 -15.95
C PHE A 154 -2.76 12.94 -16.24
N GLN A 155 -1.81 12.24 -15.65
CA GLN A 155 -0.37 12.45 -15.84
C GLN A 155 0.37 11.12 -15.94
N GLU A 156 1.63 11.16 -16.29
CA GLU A 156 2.50 10.00 -16.22
C GLU A 156 2.90 9.70 -14.76
N PHE A 157 3.09 8.42 -14.45
CA PHE A 157 3.70 8.01 -13.21
C PHE A 157 5.17 8.41 -13.16
N THR A 158 5.63 8.83 -12.00
CA THR A 158 7.07 8.96 -11.73
C THR A 158 7.72 7.58 -11.62
N SER A 159 9.05 7.51 -11.75
CA SER A 159 9.79 6.26 -11.57
C SER A 159 9.61 5.68 -10.17
N ASP A 160 9.55 6.51 -9.14
CA ASP A 160 9.36 6.08 -7.76
C ASP A 160 7.99 5.44 -7.53
N GLU A 161 6.94 6.04 -8.08
CA GLU A 161 5.59 5.50 -8.03
C GLU A 161 5.51 4.13 -8.73
N LYS A 162 6.13 4.01 -9.92
CA LYS A 162 6.22 2.74 -10.66
C LYS A 162 6.94 1.66 -9.86
N ILE A 163 8.06 2.01 -9.20
CA ILE A 163 8.86 1.08 -8.40
C ILE A 163 8.05 0.54 -7.21
N VAL A 164 7.33 1.41 -6.49
CA VAL A 164 6.48 0.97 -5.36
C VAL A 164 5.43 -0.02 -5.84
N ILE A 165 4.74 0.28 -6.93
CA ILE A 165 3.70 -0.60 -7.47
C ILE A 165 4.30 -1.96 -7.87
N LEU A 166 5.36 -1.98 -8.68
CA LEU A 166 5.99 -3.22 -9.14
C LEU A 166 6.51 -4.07 -7.97
N SER A 167 7.14 -3.43 -6.97
CA SER A 167 7.69 -4.15 -5.82
C SER A 167 6.62 -4.84 -4.99
N MET A 168 5.40 -4.28 -4.92
CA MET A 168 4.29 -4.90 -4.20
C MET A 168 3.65 -6.05 -5.00
N PHE A 169 3.60 -5.93 -6.32
CA PHE A 169 3.12 -7.03 -7.17
C PHE A 169 4.02 -8.26 -7.04
N GLU A 170 5.33 -8.07 -6.84
CA GLU A 170 6.28 -9.16 -6.62
C GLU A 170 6.07 -9.90 -5.30
N GLU A 171 5.42 -9.30 -4.32
CA GLU A 171 5.15 -9.92 -3.02
C GLU A 171 4.10 -11.04 -3.08
N PHE A 172 3.23 -11.03 -4.08
CA PHE A 172 2.25 -12.10 -4.24
C PHE A 172 2.92 -13.42 -4.67
N PRO A 173 2.33 -14.58 -4.32
CA PRO A 173 2.74 -15.85 -4.88
C PRO A 173 2.76 -15.82 -6.40
N ASP A 174 3.67 -16.56 -7.02
CA ASP A 174 3.91 -16.54 -8.49
C ASP A 174 2.60 -16.62 -9.31
N ALA A 175 1.67 -17.48 -8.91
CA ALA A 175 0.39 -17.66 -9.61
C ALA A 175 -0.55 -16.45 -9.52
N MET A 176 -0.29 -15.50 -8.60
CA MET A 176 -1.11 -14.32 -8.37
C MET A 176 -0.41 -13.02 -8.80
N GLN A 177 0.85 -13.08 -9.21
CA GLN A 177 1.60 -11.89 -9.62
C GLN A 177 1.04 -11.30 -10.90
N ARG A 178 0.80 -12.14 -11.91
CA ARG A 178 0.19 -11.75 -13.17
C ARG A 178 -1.30 -12.03 -13.15
N GLN A 179 -2.08 -11.04 -13.59
CA GLN A 179 -3.52 -11.14 -13.66
C GLN A 179 -4.00 -10.55 -14.99
N GLY A 180 -4.65 -11.39 -15.82
CA GLY A 180 -4.97 -11.02 -17.20
C GLY A 180 -5.99 -9.89 -17.32
N GLU A 181 -6.86 -9.74 -16.34
CA GLU A 181 -7.92 -8.75 -16.29
C GLU A 181 -7.44 -7.37 -15.82
N LEU A 182 -6.35 -7.30 -15.05
CA LEU A 182 -5.71 -6.04 -14.68
C LEU A 182 -4.75 -5.63 -15.81
N LYS A 183 -5.13 -4.66 -16.59
CA LYS A 183 -4.39 -4.25 -17.82
C LYS A 183 -3.72 -2.90 -17.70
N TYR A 184 -4.24 -2.00 -16.87
CA TYR A 184 -3.79 -0.62 -16.89
C TYR A 184 -3.64 -0.03 -15.50
N MET A 185 -2.60 0.79 -15.33
CA MET A 185 -2.44 1.72 -14.21
C MET A 185 -2.61 3.14 -14.73
N VAL A 186 -3.47 3.90 -14.08
CA VAL A 186 -3.85 5.27 -14.46
C VAL A 186 -3.48 6.21 -13.32
N ARG A 187 -2.84 7.32 -13.63
CA ARG A 187 -2.41 8.33 -12.65
C ARG A 187 -3.16 9.64 -12.86
N ARG A 188 -3.98 10.03 -11.91
CA ARG A 188 -4.65 11.34 -11.92
C ARG A 188 -3.65 12.46 -11.66
N VAL A 189 -3.85 13.61 -12.28
CA VAL A 189 -2.97 14.77 -12.13
C VAL A 189 -2.96 15.27 -10.68
N ASN A 190 -1.80 15.73 -10.22
CA ASN A 190 -1.65 16.25 -8.86
C ASN A 190 -2.59 17.43 -8.59
N GLY A 191 -3.07 17.52 -7.34
CA GLY A 191 -4.03 18.54 -6.91
C GLY A 191 -5.48 18.26 -7.30
N GLN A 192 -5.77 17.19 -8.03
CA GLN A 192 -7.13 16.82 -8.43
C GLN A 192 -7.53 15.48 -7.80
N PRO A 193 -8.37 15.47 -6.75
CA PRO A 193 -8.98 14.25 -6.25
C PRO A 193 -9.97 13.68 -7.28
N HIS A 194 -10.36 12.43 -7.11
CA HIS A 194 -11.42 11.84 -7.93
C HIS A 194 -12.74 12.62 -7.71
N PRO A 195 -13.49 12.98 -8.77
CA PRO A 195 -14.64 13.87 -8.67
C PRO A 195 -15.80 13.34 -7.80
N ILE A 196 -15.94 12.01 -7.70
CA ILE A 196 -16.99 11.37 -6.89
C ILE A 196 -16.39 10.86 -5.57
N TYR A 197 -15.27 10.16 -5.61
CA TYR A 197 -14.61 9.56 -4.45
C TYR A 197 -13.45 10.45 -3.98
N THR A 198 -13.79 11.62 -3.50
CA THR A 198 -12.83 12.72 -3.23
C THR A 198 -11.77 12.39 -2.19
N THR A 199 -11.99 11.37 -1.36
CA THR A 199 -11.05 10.94 -0.31
C THR A 199 -10.28 9.67 -0.67
N ALA A 200 -10.64 9.00 -1.78
CA ALA A 200 -9.99 7.77 -2.18
C ALA A 200 -8.56 8.05 -2.68
N PRO A 201 -7.54 7.39 -2.15
CA PRO A 201 -6.16 7.50 -2.64
C PRO A 201 -5.93 6.66 -3.90
N ALA A 202 -6.67 5.57 -4.06
CA ALA A 202 -6.70 4.74 -5.25
C ALA A 202 -8.09 4.11 -5.43
N ILE A 203 -8.37 3.63 -6.63
CA ILE A 203 -9.65 2.97 -6.94
C ILE A 203 -9.39 1.84 -7.93
N ALA A 204 -9.77 0.62 -7.55
CA ALA A 204 -9.79 -0.53 -8.46
C ALA A 204 -11.05 -0.50 -9.33
N TRP A 205 -10.92 -0.09 -10.58
CA TRP A 205 -11.98 -0.16 -11.59
C TRP A 205 -11.99 -1.54 -12.25
N VAL A 206 -12.43 -2.54 -11.50
CA VAL A 206 -12.36 -3.95 -11.91
C VAL A 206 -13.03 -4.19 -13.24
N GLY A 207 -14.23 -3.64 -13.47
CA GLY A 207 -14.94 -3.73 -14.75
C GLY A 207 -14.27 -3.03 -15.92
N ASN A 208 -13.36 -2.06 -15.66
CA ASN A 208 -12.61 -1.34 -16.68
C ASN A 208 -11.14 -1.79 -16.77
N ASN A 209 -10.78 -2.84 -16.08
CA ASN A 209 -9.45 -3.46 -16.10
C ASN A 209 -8.30 -2.52 -15.69
N ASN A 210 -8.55 -1.54 -14.82
CA ASN A 210 -7.53 -0.59 -14.38
C ASN A 210 -7.61 -0.26 -12.89
N ILE A 211 -6.48 0.23 -12.37
CA ILE A 211 -6.41 0.89 -11.06
C ILE A 211 -6.04 2.34 -11.30
N GLU A 212 -6.85 3.25 -10.77
CA GLU A 212 -6.63 4.69 -10.81
C GLU A 212 -5.98 5.15 -9.50
N TRP A 213 -4.95 5.99 -9.60
CA TRP A 213 -4.13 6.45 -8.49
C TRP A 213 -4.18 7.97 -8.38
N MET A 214 -4.50 8.48 -7.19
CA MET A 214 -4.46 9.89 -6.86
C MET A 214 -3.14 10.28 -6.21
N GLU A 215 -2.86 11.57 -6.12
CA GLU A 215 -1.66 12.08 -5.46
C GLU A 215 -1.52 11.60 -4.01
N SER A 216 -2.63 11.53 -3.29
CA SER A 216 -2.67 11.10 -1.89
C SER A 216 -2.17 9.67 -1.66
N ALA A 217 -2.16 8.82 -2.70
CA ALA A 217 -1.56 7.48 -2.63
C ALA A 217 -0.04 7.53 -2.38
N PHE A 218 0.64 8.55 -2.90
CA PHE A 218 2.10 8.67 -2.94
C PHE A 218 2.65 9.79 -2.06
N SER A 219 1.81 10.65 -1.53
CA SER A 219 2.21 11.80 -0.70
C SER A 219 2.49 11.44 0.76
N SER A 220 2.14 10.24 1.20
CA SER A 220 2.43 9.77 2.55
C SER A 220 3.93 9.53 2.73
N GLN A 221 4.47 9.99 3.86
CA GLN A 221 5.83 9.63 4.28
C GLN A 221 5.91 8.20 4.81
N ASP A 222 4.78 7.56 5.10
CA ASP A 222 4.71 6.16 5.52
C ASP A 222 4.71 5.24 4.30
N ILE A 223 5.88 4.71 3.98
CA ILE A 223 6.05 3.74 2.89
C ILE A 223 5.16 2.50 3.07
N THR A 224 4.89 2.10 4.31
CA THR A 224 4.06 0.94 4.61
C THR A 224 2.60 1.20 4.22
N TYR A 225 2.12 2.42 4.36
CA TYR A 225 0.80 2.81 3.87
C TYR A 225 0.68 2.63 2.35
N MET A 226 1.64 3.17 1.59
CA MET A 226 1.65 3.02 0.12
C MET A 226 1.70 1.54 -0.29
N GLN A 227 2.53 0.76 0.41
CA GLN A 227 2.65 -0.68 0.16
C GLN A 227 1.33 -1.41 0.38
N ARG A 228 0.66 -1.16 1.51
CA ARG A 228 -0.66 -1.74 1.80
C ARG A 228 -1.69 -1.35 0.75
N LEU A 229 -1.71 -0.08 0.34
CA LEU A 229 -2.64 0.40 -0.67
C LEU A 229 -2.49 -0.35 -1.99
N VAL A 230 -1.27 -0.54 -2.48
CA VAL A 230 -1.02 -1.31 -3.72
C VAL A 230 -1.55 -2.74 -3.61
N LEU A 231 -1.28 -3.40 -2.48
CA LEU A 231 -1.74 -4.76 -2.23
C LEU A 231 -3.27 -4.84 -2.14
N HIS A 232 -3.88 -3.85 -1.49
CA HIS A 232 -5.33 -3.72 -1.34
C HIS A 232 -6.03 -3.60 -2.70
N GLU A 233 -5.62 -2.65 -3.52
CA GLU A 233 -6.24 -2.44 -4.84
C GLU A 233 -6.08 -3.66 -5.76
N LYS A 234 -4.92 -4.32 -5.71
CA LYS A 234 -4.73 -5.57 -6.45
C LYS A 234 -5.64 -6.69 -5.93
N ALA A 235 -5.88 -6.75 -4.64
CA ALA A 235 -6.72 -7.80 -4.05
C ALA A 235 -8.18 -7.75 -4.55
N HIS A 236 -8.71 -6.60 -4.94
CA HIS A 236 -10.03 -6.50 -5.59
C HIS A 236 -10.10 -7.29 -6.90
N PHE A 237 -9.03 -7.28 -7.69
CA PHE A 237 -8.93 -8.10 -8.90
C PHE A 237 -8.81 -9.58 -8.58
N LEU A 238 -8.08 -9.94 -7.51
CA LEU A 238 -8.03 -11.34 -7.06
C LEU A 238 -9.40 -11.82 -6.59
N TRP A 239 -10.12 -10.99 -5.85
CA TRP A 239 -11.48 -11.29 -5.39
C TRP A 239 -12.42 -11.59 -6.54
N GLU A 240 -12.43 -10.75 -7.58
CA GLU A 240 -13.38 -10.87 -8.69
C GLU A 240 -13.03 -11.99 -9.65
N TYR A 241 -11.75 -12.20 -9.96
CA TYR A 241 -11.35 -13.07 -11.06
C TYR A 241 -10.62 -14.34 -10.65
N ILE A 242 -10.09 -14.41 -9.44
CA ILE A 242 -9.27 -15.56 -9.00
C ILE A 242 -9.99 -16.36 -7.90
N PHE A 243 -10.64 -15.69 -6.95
CA PHE A 243 -11.30 -16.38 -5.86
C PHE A 243 -12.65 -16.90 -6.32
N ASP A 244 -12.81 -18.23 -6.21
CA ASP A 244 -14.09 -18.85 -6.52
C ASP A 244 -15.19 -18.47 -5.51
N LYS A 245 -16.42 -18.72 -5.90
CA LYS A 245 -17.59 -18.38 -5.08
C LYS A 245 -17.53 -19.04 -3.69
N SER A 246 -17.02 -20.26 -3.59
CA SER A 246 -16.85 -20.94 -2.31
C SER A 246 -15.86 -20.19 -1.40
N THR A 247 -14.74 -19.75 -1.94
CA THR A 247 -13.75 -18.95 -1.19
C THR A 247 -14.35 -17.63 -0.69
N GLN A 248 -15.12 -16.95 -1.54
CA GLN A 248 -15.79 -15.69 -1.17
C GLN A 248 -16.87 -15.90 -0.09
N ASP A 249 -17.68 -16.94 -0.21
CA ASP A 249 -18.77 -17.25 0.73
C ASP A 249 -18.22 -17.72 2.08
N ASP A 250 -17.18 -18.54 2.09
CA ASP A 250 -16.52 -18.97 3.32
C ASP A 250 -15.86 -17.79 4.04
N TRP A 251 -15.26 -16.84 3.30
CA TRP A 251 -14.71 -15.61 3.87
C TRP A 251 -15.81 -14.73 4.46
N ALA A 252 -16.90 -14.53 3.75
CA ALA A 252 -18.05 -13.77 4.24
C ALA A 252 -18.62 -14.41 5.52
N THR A 253 -18.76 -15.72 5.55
CA THR A 253 -19.21 -16.46 6.73
C THR A 253 -18.25 -16.30 7.89
N LEU A 254 -16.93 -16.42 7.65
CA LEU A 254 -15.89 -16.25 8.65
C LEU A 254 -15.90 -14.84 9.27
N GLY A 255 -16.14 -13.81 8.46
CA GLY A 255 -16.27 -12.43 8.88
C GLY A 255 -17.63 -12.06 9.48
N GLY A 256 -18.57 -13.01 9.58
CA GLY A 256 -19.92 -12.75 10.08
C GLY A 256 -20.73 -11.80 9.19
N TRP A 257 -20.41 -11.75 7.91
CA TRP A 257 -21.03 -10.84 6.95
C TRP A 257 -22.39 -11.35 6.46
N PHE A 258 -23.35 -10.45 6.36
CA PHE A 258 -24.68 -10.71 5.78
C PHE A 258 -25.14 -9.52 4.94
N LYS A 259 -26.04 -9.80 3.99
CA LYS A 259 -26.65 -8.75 3.17
C LYS A 259 -27.55 -7.86 4.03
N ASP A 260 -27.32 -6.56 3.96
CA ASP A 260 -28.08 -5.55 4.68
C ASP A 260 -28.39 -4.36 3.76
N PRO A 261 -29.60 -4.33 3.18
CA PRO A 261 -30.00 -3.25 2.28
C PRO A 261 -30.07 -1.89 2.95
N THR A 262 -30.09 -1.84 4.29
CA THR A 262 -30.12 -0.59 5.06
C THR A 262 -28.72 0.01 5.29
N SER A 263 -27.69 -0.78 5.05
CA SER A 263 -26.28 -0.33 5.10
C SER A 263 -25.88 0.34 3.79
N GLY A 264 -25.13 1.43 3.87
CA GLY A 264 -24.60 2.14 2.70
C GLY A 264 -23.71 1.28 1.78
N SER A 265 -23.13 0.20 2.30
CA SER A 265 -22.36 -0.78 1.54
C SER A 265 -23.19 -1.97 1.05
N GLY A 266 -24.46 -2.09 1.44
CA GLY A 266 -25.29 -3.26 1.20
C GLY A 266 -24.94 -4.49 2.05
N TRP A 267 -24.04 -4.32 3.04
CA TRP A 267 -23.55 -5.36 3.92
C TRP A 267 -23.41 -4.88 5.36
N SER A 268 -23.60 -5.79 6.30
CA SER A 268 -23.30 -5.62 7.72
C SER A 268 -22.64 -6.88 8.26
N THR A 269 -21.99 -6.77 9.43
CA THR A 269 -21.33 -7.90 10.08
C THR A 269 -21.79 -8.04 11.53
N THR A 270 -21.84 -9.28 12.01
CA THR A 270 -22.07 -9.59 13.43
C THR A 270 -20.79 -9.52 14.25
N ASN A 271 -19.61 -9.58 13.60
CA ASN A 271 -18.32 -9.50 14.28
C ASN A 271 -17.94 -8.03 14.54
N THR A 272 -17.30 -7.77 15.69
CA THR A 272 -16.96 -6.41 16.12
C THR A 272 -15.47 -6.16 16.28
N THR A 273 -14.66 -7.20 16.49
CA THR A 273 -13.24 -7.07 16.88
C THR A 273 -12.26 -7.75 15.93
N GLU A 274 -12.75 -8.57 15.00
CA GLU A 274 -11.93 -9.44 14.14
C GLU A 274 -11.56 -8.79 12.80
N PHE A 275 -11.26 -7.49 12.83
CA PHE A 275 -10.89 -6.72 11.62
C PHE A 275 -9.57 -5.99 11.82
N VAL A 276 -8.73 -5.97 10.79
CA VAL A 276 -7.41 -5.33 10.82
C VAL A 276 -7.48 -3.82 10.78
N SER A 277 -8.59 -3.27 10.28
CA SER A 277 -8.83 -1.83 10.19
C SER A 277 -10.31 -1.50 10.37
N ALA A 278 -10.61 -0.25 10.72
CA ALA A 278 -11.97 0.25 10.75
C ALA A 278 -12.60 0.23 9.35
N TYR A 279 -11.82 0.42 8.31
CA TYR A 279 -12.27 0.36 6.93
C TYR A 279 -12.78 -1.03 6.56
N ALA A 280 -12.02 -2.08 6.89
CA ALA A 280 -12.44 -3.47 6.69
C ALA A 280 -13.77 -3.79 7.39
N HIS A 281 -13.95 -3.29 8.63
CA HIS A 281 -15.17 -3.51 9.41
C HIS A 281 -16.40 -2.76 8.82
N LEU A 282 -16.18 -1.57 8.26
CA LEU A 282 -17.26 -0.69 7.83
C LEU A 282 -17.90 -1.13 6.50
N LYS A 283 -17.17 -1.79 5.61
CA LYS A 283 -17.54 -1.89 4.20
C LYS A 283 -18.28 -3.21 3.86
N ASN A 284 -17.56 -4.22 3.47
CA ASN A 284 -18.12 -5.46 2.93
C ASN A 284 -17.05 -6.58 2.92
N PRO A 285 -17.41 -7.82 2.59
CA PRO A 285 -16.46 -8.94 2.57
C PRO A 285 -15.27 -8.75 1.62
N ASN A 286 -15.44 -8.08 0.50
CA ASN A 286 -14.37 -7.83 -0.47
C ASN A 286 -13.32 -6.87 0.13
N GLU A 287 -13.76 -5.76 0.73
CA GLU A 287 -12.87 -4.80 1.39
C GLU A 287 -12.16 -5.43 2.60
N ASP A 288 -12.87 -6.24 3.39
CA ASP A 288 -12.28 -7.00 4.49
C ASP A 288 -11.21 -7.97 3.99
N MET A 289 -11.43 -8.67 2.87
CA MET A 289 -10.43 -9.53 2.25
C MET A 289 -9.22 -8.73 1.74
N ALA A 290 -9.46 -7.62 1.05
CA ALA A 290 -8.41 -6.77 0.49
C ALA A 290 -7.50 -6.20 1.58
N GLU A 291 -8.08 -5.63 2.64
CA GLU A 291 -7.34 -5.17 3.83
C GLU A 291 -6.57 -6.31 4.49
N SER A 292 -7.23 -7.46 4.69
CA SER A 292 -6.62 -8.61 5.35
C SER A 292 -5.45 -9.19 4.56
N ILE A 293 -5.53 -9.26 3.24
CA ILE A 293 -4.40 -9.67 2.37
C ILE A 293 -3.25 -8.67 2.49
N ALA A 294 -3.56 -7.37 2.42
CA ALA A 294 -2.54 -6.33 2.54
C ALA A 294 -1.80 -6.40 3.88
N PHE A 295 -2.52 -6.60 4.99
CA PHE A 295 -1.92 -6.80 6.30
C PHE A 295 -1.19 -8.14 6.43
N TYR A 296 -1.71 -9.22 5.86
CA TYR A 296 -1.04 -10.51 5.87
C TYR A 296 0.37 -10.43 5.26
N ILE A 297 0.54 -9.63 4.21
CA ILE A 297 1.83 -9.44 3.54
C ILE A 297 2.72 -8.44 4.28
N THR A 298 2.18 -7.29 4.73
CA THR A 298 2.99 -6.19 5.27
C THR A 298 3.16 -6.24 6.79
N ASN A 299 2.17 -6.77 7.50
CA ASN A 299 2.17 -6.89 8.95
C ASN A 299 1.31 -8.09 9.39
N PRO A 300 1.79 -9.33 9.15
CA PRO A 300 1.03 -10.54 9.44
C PRO A 300 0.61 -10.68 10.90
N GLU A 301 1.42 -10.16 11.82
CA GLU A 301 1.11 -10.24 13.26
C GLU A 301 -0.08 -9.36 13.64
N ALA A 302 -0.29 -8.23 12.98
CA ALA A 302 -1.48 -7.41 13.18
C ALA A 302 -2.76 -8.18 12.80
N LEU A 303 -2.76 -8.85 11.67
CA LEU A 303 -3.90 -9.70 11.26
C LEU A 303 -4.09 -10.86 12.22
N ARG A 304 -3.01 -11.57 12.57
CA ARG A 304 -3.04 -12.72 13.46
C ARG A 304 -3.57 -12.36 14.83
N SER A 305 -3.17 -11.21 15.37
CA SER A 305 -3.63 -10.73 16.68
C SER A 305 -5.12 -10.36 16.68
N ARG A 306 -5.65 -9.88 15.56
CA ARG A 306 -7.07 -9.55 15.41
C ARG A 306 -7.93 -10.79 15.17
N SER A 307 -7.50 -11.67 14.27
CA SER A 307 -8.23 -12.90 13.96
C SER A 307 -7.27 -13.98 13.46
N LEU A 308 -6.99 -14.95 14.34
CA LEU A 308 -6.20 -16.13 13.97
C LEU A 308 -6.89 -16.92 12.84
N ARG A 309 -8.23 -17.02 12.85
CA ARG A 309 -8.99 -17.72 11.82
C ARG A 309 -8.87 -17.07 10.44
N LYS A 310 -8.90 -15.73 10.36
CA LYS A 310 -8.68 -15.00 9.11
C LYS A 310 -7.24 -15.15 8.63
N PHE A 311 -6.27 -15.07 9.55
CA PHE A 311 -4.87 -15.30 9.23
C PHE A 311 -4.65 -16.70 8.64
N GLU A 312 -5.19 -17.74 9.28
CA GLU A 312 -5.09 -19.13 8.79
C GLU A 312 -5.79 -19.33 7.45
N PHE A 313 -6.97 -18.73 7.27
CA PHE A 313 -7.69 -18.79 6.01
C PHE A 313 -6.85 -18.22 4.86
N ILE A 314 -6.26 -17.03 5.05
CA ILE A 314 -5.40 -16.41 4.03
C ILE A 314 -4.15 -17.25 3.80
N ARG A 315 -3.48 -17.72 4.87
CA ARG A 315 -2.30 -18.58 4.76
C ARG A 315 -2.56 -19.82 3.91
N ASP A 316 -3.62 -20.53 4.21
CA ASP A 316 -3.85 -21.87 3.65
C ASP A 316 -4.58 -21.82 2.31
N ARG A 317 -5.63 -21.03 2.19
CA ARG A 317 -6.47 -21.00 0.99
C ARG A 317 -6.01 -20.02 -0.06
N ILE A 318 -5.51 -18.85 0.34
CA ILE A 318 -5.09 -17.79 -0.58
C ILE A 318 -3.59 -17.89 -0.90
N MET A 319 -2.74 -17.86 0.11
CA MET A 319 -1.29 -17.82 -0.04
C MET A 319 -0.63 -19.18 -0.14
N LYS A 320 -1.41 -20.26 -0.13
CA LYS A 320 -0.93 -21.65 -0.28
C LYS A 320 0.24 -22.00 0.65
N GLY A 321 0.16 -21.59 1.91
CA GLY A 321 1.18 -21.82 2.92
C GLY A 321 2.32 -20.79 2.93
N THR A 322 2.36 -19.84 2.00
CA THR A 322 3.37 -18.76 2.01
C THR A 322 3.16 -17.87 3.21
N ARG A 323 4.22 -17.67 4.00
CA ARG A 323 4.22 -16.74 5.14
C ARG A 323 5.13 -15.56 4.85
N TYR A 324 4.74 -14.41 5.41
CA TYR A 324 5.49 -13.18 5.35
C TYR A 324 6.02 -12.86 6.74
N ILE A 325 7.32 -12.57 6.85
CA ILE A 325 7.97 -12.24 8.10
C ILE A 325 8.49 -10.82 8.00
N SER A 326 8.06 -10.01 8.95
CA SER A 326 8.60 -8.68 9.16
C SER A 326 9.86 -8.80 10.01
N VAL A 327 11.03 -8.56 9.43
CA VAL A 327 12.29 -8.60 10.18
C VAL A 327 12.71 -7.19 10.53
N ILE A 328 12.52 -6.85 11.80
CA ILE A 328 13.20 -5.71 12.44
C ILE A 328 14.50 -6.25 13.05
N ARG A 329 15.50 -5.42 13.26
CA ARG A 329 16.71 -5.79 14.00
C ARG A 329 16.33 -6.56 15.25
N PRO A 330 16.90 -7.76 15.51
CA PRO A 330 16.51 -8.58 16.66
C PRO A 330 16.65 -7.88 18.02
N ASP A 331 17.64 -6.97 18.14
CA ASP A 331 17.89 -6.17 19.35
C ASP A 331 16.83 -5.05 19.57
N LEU A 332 15.98 -4.76 18.58
CA LEU A 332 14.85 -3.82 18.69
C LEU A 332 13.51 -4.56 18.84
N THR A 333 13.52 -5.88 18.82
CA THR A 333 12.30 -6.68 18.94
C THR A 333 12.03 -6.99 20.41
N PHE A 334 10.82 -6.70 20.85
CA PHE A 334 10.35 -7.11 22.18
C PHE A 334 8.92 -7.65 22.07
N GLN A 335 8.55 -8.46 23.02
CA GLN A 335 7.23 -9.07 23.08
C GLN A 335 6.47 -8.54 24.28
N VAL A 336 5.20 -8.19 24.06
CA VAL A 336 4.29 -7.73 25.12
C VAL A 336 3.18 -8.74 25.27
N TYR A 337 2.97 -9.19 26.51
CA TYR A 337 1.85 -10.04 26.87
C TYR A 337 0.93 -9.27 27.81
N ASN A 338 -0.28 -9.00 27.34
CA ASN A 338 -1.33 -8.40 28.14
C ASN A 338 -2.41 -9.43 28.43
N LEU A 339 -2.83 -9.52 29.71
CA LEU A 339 -3.89 -10.42 30.13
C LEU A 339 -5.28 -9.96 29.65
N PHE A 340 -5.45 -8.64 29.50
CA PHE A 340 -6.74 -8.03 29.14
C PHE A 340 -6.53 -6.98 28.04
N PRO A 341 -6.20 -7.41 26.80
CA PRO A 341 -6.04 -6.46 25.69
C PRO A 341 -7.39 -5.84 25.32
N ASP A 342 -7.38 -4.55 25.01
CA ASP A 342 -8.55 -3.86 24.48
C ASP A 342 -8.61 -4.01 22.96
N TYR A 343 -9.67 -4.62 22.47
CA TYR A 343 -10.00 -4.77 21.05
C TYR A 343 -11.32 -4.09 20.66
N ASN A 344 -11.90 -3.30 21.57
CA ASN A 344 -13.15 -2.62 21.29
C ASN A 344 -12.92 -1.36 20.45
N TYR A 345 -13.80 -1.14 19.47
CA TYR A 345 -13.81 0.13 18.76
C TYR A 345 -14.46 1.22 19.62
N PRO A 346 -14.02 2.49 19.50
CA PRO A 346 -14.73 3.62 20.09
C PRO A 346 -16.22 3.60 19.78
N GLY A 347 -17.03 4.13 20.66
CA GLY A 347 -18.47 4.15 20.52
C GLY A 347 -18.95 4.79 19.23
N LYS A 348 -20.13 4.43 18.77
CA LYS A 348 -20.76 5.05 17.59
C LYS A 348 -21.12 6.50 17.87
N ILE A 349 -21.14 7.32 16.84
CA ILE A 349 -21.62 8.70 16.92
C ILE A 349 -23.09 8.69 17.34
N LYS A 350 -23.39 9.37 18.44
CA LYS A 350 -24.73 9.59 18.95
C LYS A 350 -25.29 10.94 18.48
N ARG A 351 -24.45 11.97 18.51
CA ARG A 351 -24.81 13.32 18.15
C ARG A 351 -23.59 14.10 17.69
N THR A 352 -23.82 15.03 16.78
CA THR A 352 -22.82 16.02 16.39
C THR A 352 -23.38 17.43 16.57
N LYS A 353 -22.48 18.39 16.84
CA LYS A 353 -22.81 19.82 16.89
C LYS A 353 -21.75 20.57 16.10
N LEU A 354 -22.18 21.37 15.15
CA LEU A 354 -21.32 22.22 14.32
C LEU A 354 -21.76 23.69 14.53
N GLU A 355 -20.78 24.53 14.86
CA GLU A 355 -20.99 25.98 15.00
C GLU A 355 -19.99 26.71 14.11
N VAL A 356 -20.47 27.73 13.39
CA VAL A 356 -19.62 28.64 12.61
C VAL A 356 -19.80 30.03 13.20
N ILE A 357 -18.72 30.56 13.73
CA ILE A 357 -18.71 31.85 14.47
C ILE A 357 -17.91 32.87 13.64
N GLY A 358 -18.39 34.10 13.56
CA GLY A 358 -17.78 35.25 12.88
C GLY A 358 -18.72 35.90 11.85
N GLU A 359 -18.62 37.21 11.73
CA GLU A 359 -19.40 38.01 10.81
C GLU A 359 -18.93 37.89 9.36
N ALA A 360 -19.72 38.36 8.40
CA ALA A 360 -19.47 38.20 6.98
C ALA A 360 -18.09 38.70 6.52
N ASN A 361 -17.54 39.72 7.16
CA ASN A 361 -16.28 40.35 6.87
C ASN A 361 -15.11 39.90 7.75
N GLU A 362 -15.29 38.84 8.54
CA GLU A 362 -14.33 38.32 9.50
C GLU A 362 -13.89 36.90 9.13
N ASP A 363 -12.75 36.47 9.68
CA ASP A 363 -12.39 35.08 9.69
C ASP A 363 -13.42 34.26 10.45
N LYS A 364 -13.71 33.06 9.96
CA LYS A 364 -14.67 32.18 10.62
C LYS A 364 -13.97 31.21 11.53
N LYS A 365 -14.48 31.03 12.73
CA LYS A 365 -14.10 29.92 13.62
C LYS A 365 -15.17 28.85 13.50
N VAL A 366 -14.74 27.66 13.05
CA VAL A 366 -15.58 26.48 12.98
C VAL A 366 -15.30 25.62 14.19
N VAL A 367 -16.32 25.33 14.99
CA VAL A 367 -16.25 24.47 16.16
C VAL A 367 -17.07 23.22 15.89
N PHE A 368 -16.48 22.06 16.05
CA PHE A 368 -17.15 20.79 15.84
C PHE A 368 -17.03 19.90 17.08
N GLU A 369 -18.17 19.37 17.51
CA GLU A 369 -18.29 18.50 18.67
C GLU A 369 -18.99 17.20 18.28
N VAL A 370 -18.49 16.09 18.77
CA VAL A 370 -19.03 14.75 18.53
C VAL A 370 -19.25 14.07 19.86
N GLU A 371 -20.48 13.62 20.10
CA GLU A 371 -20.86 12.79 21.25
C GLU A 371 -20.96 11.32 20.81
N LEU A 372 -20.30 10.43 21.55
CA LEU A 372 -20.29 8.98 21.32
C LEU A 372 -21.29 8.28 22.23
N THR A 373 -21.82 7.16 21.76
CA THR A 373 -22.57 6.22 22.57
C THR A 373 -21.60 5.36 23.38
N ILE A 374 -21.64 5.46 24.70
CA ILE A 374 -20.82 4.66 25.60
C ILE A 374 -21.66 3.55 26.21
N MET A 375 -21.42 2.32 25.82
CA MET A 375 -22.02 1.14 26.41
C MET A 375 -21.11 0.51 27.46
N ASN A 376 -19.82 0.48 27.18
CA ASN A 376 -18.78 0.04 28.09
C ASN A 376 -17.84 1.22 28.43
N LYS A 377 -17.97 1.76 29.65
CA LYS A 377 -17.19 2.94 30.06
C LYS A 377 -15.68 2.72 30.09
N ALA A 378 -15.23 1.49 30.17
CA ALA A 378 -13.82 1.17 30.21
C ALA A 378 -13.16 1.20 28.81
N PHE A 379 -13.92 0.96 27.75
CA PHE A 379 -13.36 0.67 26.42
C PHE A 379 -13.95 1.50 25.26
N ASP A 380 -15.16 2.04 25.41
CA ASP A 380 -15.86 2.73 24.30
C ASP A 380 -15.49 4.22 24.16
N GLY A 381 -14.65 4.76 25.03
CA GLY A 381 -14.15 6.12 24.95
C GLY A 381 -13.15 6.32 23.80
N ALA A 382 -13.05 7.55 23.30
CA ALA A 382 -12.09 7.89 22.25
C ALA A 382 -11.08 8.94 22.72
N ASP A 383 -9.81 8.73 22.41
CA ASP A 383 -8.73 9.65 22.76
C ASP A 383 -8.51 10.74 21.72
N TRP A 384 -8.99 10.51 20.51
CA TRP A 384 -8.87 11.45 19.40
C TRP A 384 -9.91 11.18 18.33
N ALA A 385 -10.19 12.21 17.52
CA ALA A 385 -10.83 12.04 16.22
C ALA A 385 -10.18 12.98 15.20
N SER A 386 -10.31 12.65 13.92
CA SER A 386 -9.90 13.47 12.79
C SER A 386 -11.05 13.57 11.81
N CYS A 387 -11.47 14.80 11.51
CA CYS A 387 -12.51 15.08 10.52
C CYS A 387 -11.90 15.74 9.30
N ARG A 388 -12.29 15.26 8.12
CA ARG A 388 -11.98 15.93 6.86
C ARG A 388 -13.15 16.82 6.46
N PHE A 389 -12.88 18.08 6.20
CA PHE A 389 -13.82 19.05 5.64
C PHE A 389 -13.47 19.30 4.19
N THR A 390 -14.45 19.21 3.31
CA THR A 390 -14.26 19.47 1.87
C THR A 390 -15.25 20.53 1.41
N SER A 391 -14.75 21.56 0.74
CA SER A 391 -15.61 22.60 0.16
C SER A 391 -16.15 22.16 -1.20
N SER A 392 -17.24 22.81 -1.64
CA SER A 392 -17.82 22.60 -2.98
C SER A 392 -16.88 22.89 -4.15
N ILE A 393 -15.73 23.53 -3.90
CA ILE A 393 -14.69 23.82 -4.90
C ILE A 393 -13.42 22.95 -4.72
N GLY A 394 -13.51 21.90 -3.89
CA GLY A 394 -12.42 20.94 -3.71
C GLY A 394 -11.35 21.31 -2.66
N THR A 395 -11.50 22.44 -1.92
CA THR A 395 -10.58 22.74 -0.82
C THR A 395 -10.77 21.77 0.32
N ILE A 396 -9.68 21.17 0.81
CA ILE A 396 -9.70 20.20 1.91
C ILE A 396 -9.04 20.83 3.13
N LYS A 397 -9.67 20.63 4.31
CA LYS A 397 -9.10 20.93 5.62
C LYS A 397 -9.38 19.79 6.58
N ASP A 398 -8.39 19.38 7.34
CA ASP A 398 -8.54 18.38 8.39
C ASP A 398 -8.60 19.07 9.76
N MET A 399 -9.47 18.60 10.63
CA MET A 399 -9.64 19.07 12.01
C MET A 399 -9.42 17.90 12.96
N GLY A 400 -8.47 18.05 13.89
CA GLY A 400 -8.32 17.13 15.01
C GLY A 400 -9.29 17.47 16.13
N LEU A 401 -9.93 16.46 16.73
CA LEU A 401 -10.76 16.57 17.90
C LEU A 401 -10.12 15.87 19.10
N ARG A 402 -10.34 16.41 20.30
CA ARG A 402 -9.87 15.82 21.55
C ARG A 402 -11.01 15.66 22.54
N PRO A 403 -10.94 14.68 23.47
CA PRO A 403 -11.95 14.52 24.48
C PRO A 403 -11.99 15.72 25.43
N VAL A 404 -13.21 16.14 25.78
CA VAL A 404 -13.46 17.26 26.69
C VAL A 404 -14.12 16.82 28.00
N ASN A 405 -14.37 15.53 28.17
CA ASN A 405 -14.89 14.94 29.40
C ASN A 405 -14.10 13.70 29.81
N ALA A 406 -14.25 13.30 31.07
CA ALA A 406 -13.49 12.19 31.66
C ALA A 406 -13.82 10.82 31.03
N GLU A 407 -15.06 10.61 30.61
CA GLU A 407 -15.51 9.38 29.96
C GLU A 407 -15.04 9.29 28.49
N LYS A 408 -14.37 10.33 27.98
CA LYS A 408 -13.92 10.42 26.60
C LYS A 408 -15.06 10.17 25.58
N SER A 409 -16.27 10.52 25.98
CA SER A 409 -17.48 10.36 25.17
C SER A 409 -17.83 11.59 24.35
N ILE A 410 -17.22 12.75 24.64
CA ILE A 410 -17.41 13.99 23.91
C ILE A 410 -16.06 14.49 23.42
N LEU A 411 -15.93 14.57 22.10
CA LEU A 411 -14.72 15.10 21.45
C LEU A 411 -15.04 16.44 20.79
N ARG A 412 -14.12 17.38 20.91
CA ARG A 412 -14.26 18.72 20.35
C ARG A 412 -12.99 19.17 19.65
N GLY A 413 -13.17 19.86 18.53
CA GLY A 413 -12.11 20.50 17.77
C GLY A 413 -12.55 21.81 17.19
N GLU A 414 -11.59 22.62 16.75
CA GLU A 414 -11.84 23.89 16.09
C GLU A 414 -10.84 24.16 14.97
N MET A 415 -11.27 24.90 13.96
CA MET A 415 -10.42 25.38 12.88
C MET A 415 -10.84 26.78 12.43
N SER A 416 -9.93 27.49 11.77
CA SER A 416 -10.23 28.80 11.20
C SER A 416 -10.38 28.71 9.68
N LEU A 417 -11.36 29.45 9.16
CA LEU A 417 -11.53 29.74 7.74
C LEU A 417 -11.31 31.22 7.51
N SER A 418 -10.36 31.57 6.63
CA SER A 418 -10.08 32.94 6.29
C SER A 418 -11.30 33.66 5.69
N LYS A 419 -11.49 34.93 6.01
CA LYS A 419 -12.49 35.83 5.38
C LYS A 419 -12.32 35.91 3.86
N PHE A 420 -11.14 35.56 3.33
CA PHE A 420 -10.85 35.51 1.90
C PHE A 420 -11.12 34.13 1.27
N ALA A 421 -11.57 33.14 2.08
CA ALA A 421 -11.98 31.85 1.54
C ALA A 421 -13.18 32.03 0.61
N LYS A 422 -13.21 31.26 -0.49
CA LYS A 422 -14.34 31.32 -1.42
C LYS A 422 -15.63 30.88 -0.74
N SER A 423 -16.71 31.57 -1.02
CA SER A 423 -18.05 31.19 -0.55
C SER A 423 -18.47 29.86 -1.15
N GLY A 424 -19.19 29.05 -0.40
CA GLY A 424 -19.69 27.76 -0.83
C GLY A 424 -20.04 26.86 0.34
N TYR A 425 -20.45 25.63 0.02
CA TYR A 425 -20.78 24.63 1.02
C TYR A 425 -19.51 23.87 1.44
N TRP A 426 -19.48 23.49 2.71
CA TRP A 426 -18.48 22.58 3.27
C TRP A 426 -19.19 21.35 3.80
N ILE A 427 -18.66 20.20 3.51
CA ILE A 427 -19.16 18.91 3.98
C ILE A 427 -18.09 18.17 4.76
N ILE A 428 -18.50 17.22 5.59
CA ILE A 428 -17.62 16.29 6.29
C ILE A 428 -17.82 14.91 5.64
N PRO A 429 -17.06 14.55 4.62
CA PRO A 429 -17.23 13.26 3.94
C PRO A 429 -16.72 12.09 4.77
N GLN A 430 -15.78 12.35 5.69
CA GLN A 430 -15.11 11.30 6.44
C GLN A 430 -14.68 11.78 7.82
N MET A 431 -14.78 10.87 8.80
CA MET A 431 -14.21 11.05 10.13
C MET A 431 -13.62 9.72 10.62
N THR A 432 -12.46 9.79 11.27
CA THR A 432 -11.87 8.68 12.00
C THR A 432 -11.87 8.98 13.48
N ILE A 433 -12.28 8.02 14.30
CA ILE A 433 -12.33 8.12 15.76
C ILE A 433 -11.47 6.99 16.32
N GLY A 434 -10.53 7.30 17.21
CA GLY A 434 -9.59 6.31 17.73
C GLY A 434 -9.33 6.43 19.22
N ASP A 435 -8.82 5.33 19.79
CA ASP A 435 -8.30 5.25 21.14
C ASP A 435 -6.76 5.15 21.17
N VAL A 436 -6.17 5.09 22.35
CA VAL A 436 -4.71 4.92 22.55
C VAL A 436 -4.23 3.51 22.24
N ASN A 437 -5.11 2.51 22.21
CA ASN A 437 -4.79 1.11 21.96
C ASN A 437 -4.78 0.77 20.47
N GLY A 438 -5.06 1.77 19.60
CA GLY A 438 -5.06 1.61 18.15
C GLY A 438 -6.39 1.11 17.57
N ASN A 439 -7.45 1.04 18.36
CA ASN A 439 -8.78 0.75 17.83
C ASN A 439 -9.35 1.99 17.17
N MET A 440 -9.76 1.87 15.91
CA MET A 440 -10.25 3.01 15.11
C MET A 440 -11.58 2.70 14.46
N ARG A 441 -12.50 3.66 14.52
CA ARG A 441 -13.75 3.67 13.78
C ARG A 441 -13.67 4.70 12.66
N LEU A 442 -13.99 4.26 11.45
CA LEU A 442 -14.14 5.14 10.29
C LEU A 442 -15.63 5.38 10.04
N GLU A 443 -16.03 6.65 10.06
CA GLU A 443 -17.34 7.09 9.64
C GLU A 443 -17.24 7.79 8.30
N ASN A 444 -18.08 7.38 7.35
CA ASN A 444 -18.07 7.89 5.98
C ASN A 444 -19.45 8.39 5.60
N ASN A 445 -19.52 9.66 5.21
CA ASN A 445 -20.74 10.35 4.82
C ASN A 445 -20.92 10.44 3.29
N SER A 446 -20.00 9.91 2.50
CA SER A 446 -20.02 10.02 1.04
C SER A 446 -21.05 9.13 0.33
N THR A 447 -21.78 8.34 1.09
CA THR A 447 -22.78 7.38 0.57
C THR A 447 -24.21 7.86 0.71
N TYR A 448 -24.44 9.11 1.13
CA TYR A 448 -25.76 9.71 1.28
C TYR A 448 -26.03 10.76 0.21
#